data_1491d8e2a48dab3c0c074e2c2e128714
#
_entry.id   1491d8e2a48dab3c0c074e2c2e128714
#
_cell.length_a   1.000
_cell.length_b   1.000
_cell.length_c   1.000
_cell.angle_alpha   90.00
_cell.angle_beta   90.00
_cell.angle_gamma   90.00
#
_symmetry.space_group_name_H-M   'P 1'
#
loop_
_entity.id
_entity.type
_entity.pdbx_description
1 polymer ?
#
loop_
_entity_poly.entity_id
_entity_poly.type
_entity_poly.pdbx_seq_one_letter_code
_entity_poly.pdbx_strand_id
1 'polypeptide(L)'
;MSTLLHVIEVLGVFVFASSGLVEARRKKMDLVGVYTVAFITAFGGGTVRDILLDRRPLFWIENYEYPTLIFVFCIVVSPFFRQLRQVVTERFILYADALGLGLFSVSGTSLALAMNMPLFVCVMMGVITGIFGGVLRDMICNEIPMVFRRGHLYASCAFLGSWVYLLLARVQDVELVALISAIAVTVILRLLAVRFDWKLPG
;
A
#
# COMPACT_ATOMS: atom_id res chain seq x y z
N MET A 1 18.34 5.70 4.20
CA MET A 1 17.18 5.70 3.27
C MET A 1 17.25 7.00 2.49
N SER A 2 17.06 6.99 1.16
CA SER A 2 17.04 8.24 0.40
C SER A 2 15.82 9.09 0.83
N THR A 3 15.94 10.42 0.77
CA THR A 3 14.83 11.33 1.10
C THR A 3 13.60 11.03 0.24
N LEU A 4 13.82 10.63 -1.01
CA LEU A 4 12.75 10.26 -1.94
C LEU A 4 11.96 9.03 -1.47
N LEU A 5 12.65 8.01 -0.98
CA LEU A 5 12.00 6.80 -0.48
C LEU A 5 11.19 7.09 0.78
N HIS A 6 11.70 7.95 1.67
CA HIS A 6 10.95 8.39 2.84
C HIS A 6 9.65 9.12 2.46
N VAL A 7 9.71 10.03 1.47
CA VAL A 7 8.51 10.72 0.96
C VAL A 7 7.50 9.73 0.39
N ILE A 8 7.96 8.73 -0.37
CA ILE A 8 7.07 7.68 -0.93
C ILE A 8 6.40 6.87 0.18
N GLU A 9 7.12 6.50 1.24
CA GLU A 9 6.55 5.79 2.38
C GLU A 9 5.49 6.64 3.09
N VAL A 10 5.78 7.92 3.34
CA VAL A 10 4.82 8.83 3.98
C VAL A 10 3.56 9.00 3.14
N LEU A 11 3.70 9.21 1.83
CA LEU A 11 2.55 9.26 0.92
C LEU A 11 1.75 7.96 0.94
N GLY A 12 2.41 6.81 0.92
CA GLY A 12 1.79 5.50 1.02
C GLY A 12 1.00 5.32 2.32
N VAL A 13 1.57 5.76 3.44
CA VAL A 13 0.92 5.75 4.76
C VAL A 13 -0.38 6.53 4.75
N PHE A 14 -0.41 7.77 4.25
CA PHE A 14 -1.64 8.57 4.20
C PHE A 14 -2.67 8.04 3.22
N VAL A 15 -2.24 7.52 2.07
CA VAL A 15 -3.13 6.91 1.08
C VAL A 15 -3.80 5.66 1.67
N PHE A 16 -3.04 4.78 2.28
CA PHE A 16 -3.59 3.58 2.91
C PHE A 16 -4.41 3.88 4.17
N ALA A 17 -4.00 4.86 5.00
CA ALA A 17 -4.80 5.32 6.12
C ALA A 17 -6.19 5.82 5.66
N SER A 18 -6.23 6.58 4.55
CA SER A 18 -7.48 7.07 3.96
C SER A 18 -8.37 5.91 3.48
N SER A 19 -7.79 4.89 2.84
CA SER A 19 -8.51 3.69 2.43
C SER A 19 -9.09 2.93 3.62
N GLY A 20 -8.28 2.75 4.69
CA GLY A 20 -8.71 2.09 5.92
C GLY A 20 -9.82 2.86 6.64
N LEU A 21 -9.69 4.19 6.74
CA LEU A 21 -10.71 5.07 7.33
C LEU A 21 -12.06 4.91 6.61
N VAL A 22 -12.04 4.99 5.27
CA VAL A 22 -13.27 4.91 4.45
C VAL A 22 -13.92 3.53 4.59
N GLU A 23 -13.13 2.44 4.58
CA GLU A 23 -13.68 1.09 4.77
C GLU A 23 -14.27 0.90 6.16
N ALA A 24 -13.59 1.35 7.23
CA ALA A 24 -14.10 1.28 8.59
C ALA A 24 -15.42 2.09 8.75
N ARG A 25 -15.52 3.25 8.09
CA ARG A 25 -16.76 4.04 8.07
C ARG A 25 -17.88 3.34 7.31
N ARG A 26 -17.57 2.65 6.21
CA ARG A 26 -18.52 1.80 5.49
C ARG A 26 -19.10 0.72 6.41
N LYS A 27 -18.27 0.16 7.26
CA LYS A 27 -18.66 -0.85 8.27
C LYS A 27 -19.29 -0.25 9.53
N LYS A 28 -19.53 1.07 9.57
CA LYS A 28 -20.15 1.80 10.70
C LYS A 28 -19.38 1.67 12.02
N MET A 29 -18.06 1.51 11.94
CA MET A 29 -17.21 1.45 13.14
C MET A 29 -17.18 2.81 13.85
N ASP A 30 -16.95 2.78 15.16
CA ASP A 30 -16.71 3.97 15.97
C ASP A 30 -15.32 4.59 15.68
N LEU A 31 -14.97 5.65 16.40
CA LEU A 31 -13.69 6.35 16.19
C LEU A 31 -12.48 5.43 16.47
N VAL A 32 -12.58 4.57 17.49
CA VAL A 32 -11.50 3.64 17.85
C VAL A 32 -11.31 2.62 16.73
N GLY A 33 -12.41 2.02 16.25
CA GLY A 33 -12.39 1.09 15.13
C GLY A 33 -11.85 1.73 13.85
N VAL A 34 -12.27 2.97 13.54
CA VAL A 34 -11.78 3.72 12.38
C VAL A 34 -10.28 3.95 12.46
N TYR A 35 -9.77 4.42 13.61
CA TYR A 35 -8.34 4.60 13.80
C TYR A 35 -7.57 3.28 13.70
N THR A 36 -8.06 2.22 14.35
CA THR A 36 -7.42 0.90 14.32
C THR A 36 -7.29 0.37 12.89
N VAL A 37 -8.35 0.42 12.10
CA VAL A 37 -8.31 -0.05 10.71
C VAL A 37 -7.42 0.85 9.85
N ALA A 38 -7.49 2.17 10.00
CA ALA A 38 -6.63 3.11 9.29
C ALA A 38 -5.14 2.87 9.62
N PHE A 39 -4.80 2.72 10.91
CA PHE A 39 -3.45 2.42 11.37
C PHE A 39 -2.92 1.11 10.81
N ILE A 40 -3.69 0.02 10.93
CA ILE A 40 -3.26 -1.29 10.46
C ILE A 40 -3.12 -1.32 8.94
N THR A 41 -4.00 -0.64 8.21
CA THR A 41 -3.89 -0.53 6.75
C THR A 41 -2.63 0.23 6.35
N ALA A 42 -2.33 1.35 7.03
CA ALA A 42 -1.21 2.22 6.72
C ALA A 42 0.15 1.59 7.04
N PHE A 43 0.27 0.93 8.19
CA PHE A 43 1.55 0.44 8.69
C PHE A 43 1.72 -1.07 8.56
N GLY A 44 0.65 -1.83 8.32
CA GLY A 44 0.67 -3.29 8.31
C GLY A 44 1.66 -3.89 7.31
N GLY A 45 1.63 -3.41 6.06
CA GLY A 45 2.56 -3.87 5.02
C GLY A 45 4.03 -3.57 5.37
N GLY A 46 4.31 -2.33 5.81
CA GLY A 46 5.64 -1.93 6.27
C GLY A 46 6.11 -2.70 7.50
N THR A 47 5.20 -2.99 8.44
CA THR A 47 5.51 -3.80 9.63
C THR A 47 5.92 -5.22 9.25
N VAL A 48 5.15 -5.87 8.36
CA VAL A 48 5.49 -7.21 7.86
C VAL A 48 6.85 -7.19 7.15
N ARG A 49 7.10 -6.20 6.29
CA ARG A 49 8.39 -6.00 5.64
C ARG A 49 9.52 -5.88 6.64
N ASP A 50 9.38 -4.98 7.62
CA ASP A 50 10.44 -4.69 8.59
C ASP A 50 10.73 -5.91 9.48
N ILE A 51 9.71 -6.73 9.82
CA ILE A 51 9.89 -8.00 10.52
C ILE A 51 10.65 -9.01 9.66
N LEU A 52 10.28 -9.17 8.39
CA LEU A 52 10.91 -10.14 7.49
C LEU A 52 12.34 -9.78 7.14
N LEU A 53 12.67 -8.49 7.11
CA LEU A 53 14.02 -7.96 6.87
C LEU A 53 14.83 -7.74 8.16
N ASP A 54 14.29 -8.13 9.33
CA ASP A 54 14.87 -7.89 10.65
C ASP A 54 15.30 -6.42 10.88
N ARG A 55 14.52 -5.50 10.33
CA ARG A 55 14.74 -4.06 10.49
C ARG A 55 14.13 -3.56 11.79
N ARG A 56 14.96 -3.03 12.67
CA ARG A 56 14.56 -2.48 13.98
C ARG A 56 15.17 -1.09 14.20
N PRO A 57 14.46 -0.15 14.83
CA PRO A 57 13.01 -0.21 15.19
C PRO A 57 12.11 -0.25 13.95
N LEU A 58 10.84 -0.69 14.11
CA LEU A 58 9.86 -0.66 13.02
C LEU A 58 9.62 0.79 12.58
N PHE A 59 9.31 1.01 11.28
CA PHE A 59 9.15 2.33 10.69
C PHE A 59 8.25 3.27 11.51
N TRP A 60 7.08 2.80 11.95
CA TRP A 60 6.12 3.61 12.71
C TRP A 60 6.52 3.85 14.16
N ILE A 61 7.42 3.04 14.72
CA ILE A 61 8.01 3.26 16.06
C ILE A 61 9.10 4.33 15.98
N GLU A 62 9.94 4.26 14.94
CA GLU A 62 11.01 5.24 14.68
C GLU A 62 10.42 6.63 14.38
N ASN A 63 9.27 6.66 13.66
CA ASN A 63 8.60 7.88 13.20
C ASN A 63 7.21 7.99 13.85
N TYR A 64 7.17 8.05 15.18
CA TYR A 64 5.94 8.04 16.00
C TYR A 64 4.97 9.20 15.70
N GLU A 65 5.44 10.23 15.05
CA GLU A 65 4.61 11.36 14.60
C GLU A 65 3.55 10.93 13.58
N TYR A 66 3.83 9.96 12.68
CA TYR A 66 2.85 9.52 11.68
C TYR A 66 1.65 8.79 12.27
N PRO A 67 1.79 7.84 13.21
CA PRO A 67 0.64 7.31 13.97
C PRO A 67 -0.21 8.40 14.61
N THR A 68 0.43 9.41 15.20
CA THR A 68 -0.27 10.54 15.83
C THR A 68 -1.01 11.38 14.78
N LEU A 69 -0.37 11.68 13.65
CA LEU A 69 -1.01 12.40 12.55
C LEU A 69 -2.19 11.64 11.96
N ILE A 70 -2.11 10.31 11.81
CA ILE A 70 -3.25 9.48 11.38
C ILE A 70 -4.38 9.53 12.40
N PHE A 71 -4.08 9.55 13.70
CA PHE A 71 -5.11 9.68 14.73
C PHE A 71 -5.87 11.01 14.60
N VAL A 72 -5.15 12.13 14.47
CA VAL A 72 -5.75 13.46 14.24
C VAL A 72 -6.53 13.47 12.91
N PHE A 73 -5.95 12.92 11.85
CA PHE A 73 -6.61 12.77 10.55
C PHE A 73 -7.94 12.02 10.66
N CYS A 74 -7.99 10.93 11.41
CA CYS A 74 -9.22 10.16 11.63
C CYS A 74 -10.27 10.97 12.37
N ILE A 75 -9.89 11.76 13.39
CA ILE A 75 -10.83 12.63 14.13
C ILE A 75 -11.41 13.69 13.20
N VAL A 76 -10.57 14.38 12.43
CA VAL A 76 -10.98 15.51 11.59
C VAL A 76 -11.78 15.04 10.37
N VAL A 77 -11.32 13.99 9.69
CA VAL A 77 -11.86 13.61 8.38
C VAL A 77 -13.04 12.65 8.49
N SER A 78 -13.08 11.82 9.54
CA SER A 78 -14.11 10.81 9.75
C SER A 78 -15.57 11.34 9.70
N PRO A 79 -15.91 12.52 10.25
CA PRO A 79 -17.28 13.07 10.15
C PRO A 79 -17.72 13.36 8.72
N PHE A 80 -16.81 13.80 7.85
CA PHE A 80 -17.11 14.14 6.46
C PHE A 80 -17.50 12.92 5.62
N PHE A 81 -16.95 11.73 5.96
CA PHE A 81 -17.26 10.49 5.27
C PHE A 81 -18.56 9.80 5.74
N ARG A 82 -19.24 10.35 6.76
CA ARG A 82 -20.48 9.77 7.29
C ARG A 82 -21.63 9.72 6.26
N GLN A 83 -21.60 10.61 5.27
CA GLN A 83 -22.67 10.79 4.28
C GLN A 83 -22.31 10.25 2.87
N LEU A 84 -21.13 9.64 2.69
CA LEU A 84 -20.72 9.14 1.39
C LEU A 84 -21.59 7.97 0.92
N ARG A 85 -21.98 8.03 -0.35
CA ARG A 85 -22.69 6.93 -1.02
C ARG A 85 -21.74 5.74 -1.22
N GLN A 86 -22.29 4.52 -1.15
CA GLN A 86 -21.51 3.29 -1.28
C GLN A 86 -20.64 3.23 -2.55
N VAL A 87 -21.20 3.63 -3.69
CA VAL A 87 -20.48 3.63 -4.99
C VAL A 87 -19.23 4.54 -4.97
N VAL A 88 -19.34 5.73 -4.33
CA VAL A 88 -18.21 6.65 -4.20
C VAL A 88 -17.13 6.03 -3.29
N THR A 89 -17.58 5.37 -2.24
CA THR A 89 -16.69 4.69 -1.28
C THR A 89 -15.90 3.56 -1.94
N GLU A 90 -16.53 2.70 -2.73
CA GLU A 90 -15.87 1.59 -3.43
C GLU A 90 -14.84 2.08 -4.44
N ARG A 91 -15.17 3.10 -5.23
CA ARG A 91 -14.22 3.71 -6.18
C ARG A 91 -13.04 4.35 -5.48
N PHE A 92 -13.29 5.07 -4.39
CA PHE A 92 -12.23 5.69 -3.60
C PHE A 92 -11.26 4.65 -3.05
N ILE A 93 -11.80 3.57 -2.44
CA ILE A 93 -10.98 2.47 -1.92
C ILE A 93 -10.15 1.85 -3.04
N LEU A 94 -10.73 1.61 -4.21
CA LEU A 94 -10.01 1.06 -5.37
C LEU A 94 -8.83 1.94 -5.80
N TYR A 95 -9.04 3.25 -5.95
CA TYR A 95 -7.97 4.16 -6.37
C TYR A 95 -6.89 4.33 -5.28
N ALA A 96 -7.29 4.50 -4.03
CA ALA A 96 -6.37 4.60 -2.91
C ALA A 96 -5.56 3.31 -2.74
N ASP A 97 -6.21 2.15 -2.88
CA ASP A 97 -5.55 0.85 -2.82
C ASP A 97 -4.56 0.64 -3.98
N ALA A 98 -4.93 1.01 -5.21
CA ALA A 98 -4.03 0.92 -6.36
C ALA A 98 -2.78 1.82 -6.19
N LEU A 99 -2.97 3.05 -5.69
CA LEU A 99 -1.87 3.98 -5.44
C LEU A 99 -0.98 3.50 -4.29
N GLY A 100 -1.57 3.06 -3.18
CA GLY A 100 -0.85 2.51 -2.04
C GLY A 100 -0.07 1.25 -2.42
N LEU A 101 -0.67 0.37 -3.24
CA LEU A 101 0.00 -0.81 -3.80
C LEU A 101 1.28 -0.41 -4.55
N GLY A 102 1.22 0.58 -5.45
CA GLY A 102 2.38 1.07 -6.19
C GLY A 102 3.46 1.65 -5.29
N LEU A 103 3.09 2.55 -4.37
CA LEU A 103 4.01 3.22 -3.46
C LEU A 103 4.75 2.21 -2.56
N PHE A 104 4.02 1.31 -1.92
CA PHE A 104 4.61 0.34 -1.00
C PHE A 104 5.33 -0.81 -1.71
N SER A 105 4.91 -1.20 -2.92
CA SER A 105 5.67 -2.20 -3.68
C SER A 105 7.07 -1.70 -4.03
N VAL A 106 7.17 -0.45 -4.45
CA VAL A 106 8.46 0.18 -4.77
C VAL A 106 9.28 0.39 -3.49
N SER A 107 8.68 0.86 -2.40
CA SER A 107 9.37 1.01 -1.10
C SER A 107 9.94 -0.33 -0.62
N GLY A 108 9.14 -1.40 -0.60
CA GLY A 108 9.58 -2.72 -0.18
C GLY A 108 10.70 -3.29 -1.03
N THR A 109 10.61 -3.13 -2.36
CA THR A 109 11.63 -3.59 -3.31
C THR A 109 12.94 -2.81 -3.14
N SER A 110 12.86 -1.48 -3.02
CA SER A 110 14.01 -0.60 -2.85
C SER A 110 14.75 -0.88 -1.55
N LEU A 111 14.01 -1.06 -0.45
CA LEU A 111 14.61 -1.35 0.85
C LEU A 111 15.33 -2.70 0.85
N ALA A 112 14.72 -3.75 0.30
CA ALA A 112 15.35 -5.07 0.19
C ALA A 112 16.60 -5.04 -0.70
N LEU A 113 16.56 -4.26 -1.80
CA LEU A 113 17.71 -4.04 -2.67
C LEU A 113 18.87 -3.34 -1.93
N ALA A 114 18.57 -2.31 -1.13
CA ALA A 114 19.54 -1.60 -0.30
C ALA A 114 20.20 -2.52 0.76
N MET A 115 19.49 -3.58 1.17
CA MET A 115 20.02 -4.62 2.07
C MET A 115 20.74 -5.75 1.32
N ASN A 116 21.03 -5.59 0.01
CA ASN A 116 21.70 -6.56 -0.84
C ASN A 116 21.02 -7.93 -0.91
N MET A 117 19.68 -7.97 -0.79
CA MET A 117 18.92 -9.20 -0.95
C MET A 117 18.92 -9.68 -2.41
N PRO A 118 18.76 -11.00 -2.68
CA PRO A 118 18.60 -11.52 -4.04
C PRO A 118 17.43 -10.84 -4.77
N LEU A 119 17.58 -10.59 -6.08
CA LEU A 119 16.61 -9.80 -6.85
C LEU A 119 15.17 -10.32 -6.73
N PHE A 120 14.97 -11.64 -6.78
CA PHE A 120 13.65 -12.24 -6.62
C PHE A 120 13.06 -11.96 -5.22
N VAL A 121 13.90 -12.01 -4.18
CA VAL A 121 13.50 -11.66 -2.80
C VAL A 121 13.11 -10.18 -2.73
N CYS A 122 13.85 -9.28 -3.39
CA CYS A 122 13.48 -7.86 -3.46
C CYS A 122 12.09 -7.66 -4.08
N VAL A 123 11.79 -8.36 -5.18
CA VAL A 123 10.46 -8.33 -5.81
C VAL A 123 9.39 -8.84 -4.86
N MET A 124 9.61 -9.98 -4.21
CA MET A 124 8.68 -10.54 -3.25
C MET A 124 8.44 -9.61 -2.06
N MET A 125 9.49 -8.94 -1.56
CA MET A 125 9.36 -7.94 -0.49
C MET A 125 8.51 -6.76 -0.93
N GLY A 126 8.64 -6.31 -2.19
CA GLY A 126 7.77 -5.30 -2.77
C GLY A 126 6.32 -5.76 -2.80
N VAL A 127 6.06 -6.96 -3.33
CA VAL A 127 4.70 -7.53 -3.37
C VAL A 127 4.11 -7.62 -1.97
N ILE A 128 4.82 -8.22 -1.02
CA ILE A 128 4.37 -8.37 0.37
C ILE A 128 4.05 -7.01 0.98
N THR A 129 4.98 -6.05 0.87
CA THR A 129 4.78 -4.72 1.46
C THR A 129 3.55 -4.03 0.89
N GLY A 130 3.36 -4.11 -0.43
CA GLY A 130 2.23 -3.46 -1.11
C GLY A 130 0.87 -4.08 -0.80
N ILE A 131 0.78 -5.41 -0.67
CA ILE A 131 -0.51 -6.09 -0.49
C ILE A 131 -0.96 -6.20 0.96
N PHE A 132 -0.04 -6.35 1.93
CA PHE A 132 -0.42 -6.74 3.30
C PHE A 132 -1.23 -5.68 4.03
N GLY A 133 -1.03 -4.39 3.77
CA GLY A 133 -1.88 -3.35 4.32
C GLY A 133 -3.35 -3.53 3.96
N GLY A 134 -3.64 -3.77 2.68
CA GLY A 134 -4.99 -4.06 2.18
C GLY A 134 -5.53 -5.40 2.67
N VAL A 135 -4.68 -6.44 2.75
CA VAL A 135 -5.08 -7.77 3.27
C VAL A 135 -5.54 -7.66 4.72
N LEU A 136 -4.76 -7.03 5.57
CA LEU A 136 -5.10 -6.86 6.99
C LEU A 136 -6.36 -6.01 7.17
N ARG A 137 -6.51 -4.92 6.40
CA ARG A 137 -7.73 -4.12 6.37
C ARG A 137 -8.96 -4.98 6.07
N ASP A 138 -8.92 -5.72 4.97
CA ASP A 138 -10.07 -6.50 4.50
C ASP A 138 -10.41 -7.59 5.52
N MET A 139 -9.41 -8.30 6.08
CA MET A 139 -9.61 -9.31 7.12
C MET A 139 -10.29 -8.74 8.38
N ILE A 140 -9.82 -7.59 8.89
CA ILE A 140 -10.42 -6.95 10.08
C ILE A 140 -11.84 -6.49 9.77
N CYS A 141 -12.10 -6.04 8.54
CA CYS A 141 -13.43 -5.64 8.09
C CYS A 141 -14.34 -6.83 7.73
N ASN A 142 -13.91 -8.07 7.96
CA ASN A 142 -14.63 -9.31 7.62
C ASN A 142 -14.98 -9.39 6.13
N GLU A 143 -14.01 -9.02 5.28
CA GLU A 143 -14.11 -9.13 3.83
C GLU A 143 -13.05 -10.10 3.30
N ILE A 144 -13.34 -10.76 2.18
CA ILE A 144 -12.32 -11.53 1.47
C ILE A 144 -11.28 -10.55 0.89
N PRO A 145 -9.99 -10.64 1.27
CA PRO A 145 -8.98 -9.74 0.73
C PRO A 145 -8.94 -9.71 -0.80
N MET A 146 -8.76 -8.52 -1.36
CA MET A 146 -8.76 -8.32 -2.82
C MET A 146 -7.78 -9.23 -3.55
N VAL A 147 -6.64 -9.54 -2.95
CA VAL A 147 -5.61 -10.42 -3.52
C VAL A 147 -6.09 -11.87 -3.72
N PHE A 148 -7.07 -12.33 -2.93
CA PHE A 148 -7.62 -13.69 -2.99
C PHE A 148 -8.94 -13.77 -3.77
N ARG A 149 -9.52 -12.64 -4.15
CA ARG A 149 -10.75 -12.64 -4.96
C ARG A 149 -10.44 -13.13 -6.36
N ARG A 150 -11.23 -14.09 -6.87
CA ARG A 150 -11.18 -14.48 -8.29
C ARG A 150 -11.54 -13.26 -9.14
N GLY A 151 -10.64 -12.87 -10.04
CA GLY A 151 -10.88 -11.74 -10.93
C GLY A 151 -9.61 -10.95 -11.18
N HIS A 152 -9.61 -9.67 -10.86
CA HIS A 152 -8.61 -8.72 -11.33
C HIS A 152 -7.20 -8.99 -10.81
N LEU A 153 -6.21 -8.82 -11.68
CA LEU A 153 -4.79 -8.85 -11.32
C LEU A 153 -4.50 -7.86 -10.18
N TYR A 154 -3.91 -8.34 -9.08
CA TYR A 154 -3.56 -7.51 -7.93
C TYR A 154 -2.07 -7.65 -7.59
N ALA A 155 -1.67 -8.77 -7.00
CA ALA A 155 -0.28 -9.05 -6.68
C ALA A 155 0.62 -9.06 -7.95
N SER A 156 0.08 -9.49 -9.09
CA SER A 156 0.77 -9.47 -10.38
C SER A 156 1.16 -8.06 -10.82
N CYS A 157 0.34 -7.03 -10.53
CA CYS A 157 0.68 -5.64 -10.84
C CYS A 157 1.85 -5.14 -9.99
N ALA A 158 1.84 -5.46 -8.69
CA ALA A 158 2.94 -5.16 -7.78
C ALA A 158 4.23 -5.89 -8.19
N PHE A 159 4.11 -7.15 -8.59
CA PHE A 159 5.23 -7.96 -9.07
C PHE A 159 5.89 -7.35 -10.30
N LEU A 160 5.11 -6.97 -11.32
CA LEU A 160 5.62 -6.33 -12.53
C LEU A 160 6.24 -4.95 -12.25
N GLY A 161 5.59 -4.12 -11.42
CA GLY A 161 6.14 -2.84 -11.02
C GLY A 161 7.45 -2.96 -10.26
N SER A 162 7.58 -3.95 -9.38
CA SER A 162 8.82 -4.23 -8.66
C SER A 162 9.96 -4.62 -9.61
N TRP A 163 9.68 -5.43 -10.64
CA TRP A 163 10.67 -5.74 -11.69
C TRP A 163 11.07 -4.50 -12.50
N VAL A 164 10.12 -3.65 -12.86
CA VAL A 164 10.42 -2.37 -13.55
C VAL A 164 11.35 -1.52 -12.70
N TYR A 165 11.08 -1.41 -11.38
CA TYR A 165 11.98 -0.71 -10.48
C TYR A 165 13.41 -1.29 -10.50
N LEU A 166 13.58 -2.60 -10.34
CA LEU A 166 14.89 -3.25 -10.32
C LEU A 166 15.67 -3.09 -11.62
N LEU A 167 14.97 -3.14 -12.75
CA LEU A 167 15.61 -2.97 -14.07
C LEU A 167 16.13 -1.53 -14.26
N LEU A 168 15.33 -0.55 -13.87
CA LEU A 168 15.71 0.87 -14.00
C LEU A 168 16.70 1.32 -12.94
N ALA A 169 16.61 0.80 -11.72
CA ALA A 169 17.56 1.13 -10.63
C ALA A 169 19.00 0.69 -10.90
N ARG A 170 19.26 -0.11 -11.93
CA ARG A 170 20.62 -0.48 -12.36
C ARG A 170 21.30 0.61 -13.20
N VAL A 171 20.53 1.55 -13.71
CA VAL A 171 21.06 2.68 -14.51
C VAL A 171 21.41 3.81 -13.52
N GLN A 172 22.62 4.29 -13.57
CA GLN A 172 23.09 5.39 -12.72
C GLN A 172 22.26 6.68 -12.98
N ASP A 173 22.08 7.48 -11.93
CA ASP A 173 21.43 8.80 -11.95
C ASP A 173 19.92 8.84 -12.32
N VAL A 174 19.21 7.71 -12.26
CA VAL A 174 17.77 7.65 -12.60
C VAL A 174 16.87 7.17 -11.46
N GLU A 175 17.30 7.29 -10.19
CA GLU A 175 16.52 6.80 -9.04
C GLU A 175 15.08 7.32 -9.07
N LEU A 176 14.88 8.63 -9.27
CA LEU A 176 13.55 9.23 -9.33
C LEU A 176 12.72 8.67 -10.50
N VAL A 177 13.32 8.48 -11.67
CA VAL A 177 12.64 7.90 -12.84
C VAL A 177 12.25 6.45 -12.57
N ALA A 178 13.13 5.66 -11.95
CA ALA A 178 12.84 4.28 -11.59
C ALA A 178 11.66 4.18 -10.61
N LEU A 179 11.65 5.03 -9.57
CA LEU A 179 10.57 5.09 -8.58
C LEU A 179 9.23 5.46 -9.25
N ILE A 180 9.17 6.56 -9.99
CA ILE A 180 7.94 7.04 -10.62
C ILE A 180 7.43 6.05 -11.66
N SER A 181 8.31 5.52 -12.52
CA SER A 181 7.91 4.56 -13.56
C SER A 181 7.33 3.28 -12.96
N ALA A 182 7.96 2.73 -11.92
CA ALA A 182 7.49 1.53 -11.26
C ALA A 182 6.14 1.74 -10.57
N ILE A 183 5.95 2.87 -9.87
CA ILE A 183 4.68 3.25 -9.27
C ILE A 183 3.61 3.38 -10.35
N ALA A 184 3.92 4.13 -11.43
CA ALA A 184 2.98 4.35 -12.53
C ALA A 184 2.57 3.03 -13.20
N VAL A 185 3.53 2.14 -13.49
CA VAL A 185 3.24 0.81 -14.08
C VAL A 185 2.31 0.01 -13.17
N THR A 186 2.61 -0.06 -11.85
CA THR A 186 1.77 -0.79 -10.91
C THR A 186 0.34 -0.24 -10.89
N VAL A 187 0.20 1.08 -10.75
CA VAL A 187 -1.11 1.75 -10.66
C VAL A 187 -1.90 1.61 -11.96
N ILE A 188 -1.27 1.90 -13.10
CA ILE A 188 -1.93 1.83 -14.41
C ILE A 188 -2.37 0.39 -14.70
N LEU A 189 -1.50 -0.60 -14.51
CA LEU A 189 -1.86 -2.02 -14.70
C LEU A 189 -3.01 -2.43 -13.79
N ARG A 190 -3.01 -1.98 -12.53
CA ARG A 190 -4.09 -2.27 -11.59
C ARG A 190 -5.42 -1.67 -12.04
N LEU A 191 -5.42 -0.41 -12.45
CA LEU A 191 -6.64 0.26 -12.92
C LEU A 191 -7.16 -0.32 -14.23
N LEU A 192 -6.26 -0.66 -15.17
CA LEU A 192 -6.63 -1.34 -16.41
C LEU A 192 -7.18 -2.75 -16.15
N ALA A 193 -6.55 -3.51 -15.27
CA ALA A 193 -7.01 -4.85 -14.89
C ALA A 193 -8.44 -4.82 -14.34
N VAL A 194 -8.76 -3.81 -13.50
CA VAL A 194 -10.13 -3.62 -12.99
C VAL A 194 -11.08 -3.17 -14.08
N ARG A 195 -10.66 -2.21 -14.94
CA ARG A 195 -11.52 -1.67 -15.98
C ARG A 195 -11.88 -2.69 -17.07
N PHE A 196 -10.94 -3.56 -17.44
CA PHE A 196 -11.10 -4.54 -18.50
C PHE A 196 -11.34 -5.97 -17.99
N ASP A 197 -11.56 -6.13 -16.68
CA ASP A 197 -11.82 -7.43 -16.04
C ASP A 197 -10.75 -8.50 -16.36
N TRP A 198 -9.46 -8.08 -16.37
CA TRP A 198 -8.36 -9.01 -16.64
C TRP A 198 -8.20 -10.01 -15.50
N LYS A 199 -8.22 -11.30 -15.85
CA LYS A 199 -8.18 -12.42 -14.90
C LYS A 199 -7.01 -13.34 -15.21
N LEU A 200 -6.44 -13.94 -14.18
CA LEU A 200 -5.53 -15.04 -14.36
C LEU A 200 -6.36 -16.28 -14.76
N PRO A 201 -5.85 -17.10 -15.70
CA PRO A 201 -6.44 -18.41 -15.96
C PRO A 201 -6.41 -19.24 -14.67
N GLY A 202 -7.55 -19.76 -14.26
CA GLY A 202 -7.72 -20.60 -13.06
C GLY A 202 -8.41 -21.89 -13.39
#